data_8b8c69c2ca2d90e3cb74c5ccc790e8e4
#
_entry.id   8b8c69c2ca2d90e3cb74c5ccc790e8e4
#
_cell.length_a   1.000
_cell.length_b   1.000
_cell.length_c   1.000
_cell.angle_alpha   90.00
_cell.angle_beta   90.00
_cell.angle_gamma   90.00
#
_symmetry.space_group_name_H-M   'P 1'
#
loop_
_entity.id
_entity.type
_entity.pdbx_description
1 polymer ?
#
loop_
_entity_poly.entity_id
_entity_poly.type
_entity_poly.pdbx_seq_one_letter_code
_entity_poly.pdbx_strand_id
1 'polypeptide(L)'
;MHPQRSANPIDAIAPDKIRPRNMLPNRGRHFLRQTLLATLLGVASAAPLMAAPLQLPALVEPASQEHHVGKVIFVELVTPDLAAAKHFYGGLFGWTFRDISAGGTEYAEASLDGRPVAGLIHKNVPPGEHRQPSWLSFIAVRDVDAAKKIALQQGAKVLFEPHSIPDRGREAVFADPQGAVFAVLASSSGDPPDVLAAPGEWIWSSLMTSDPDTAAAFYQTLFDYEVFDFPADKPARHLILASDDYARASANALPANRPNAHSHWINYVRVEDAVKMAAKVVSLGGRVLVEPHVDRHGGKVAVVADPMGAPFGLLEWPDTESKEVNK
;
A
#
# COMPACT_ATOMS: atom_id res chain seq x y z
N MET A 1 13.63 25.87 16.71
CA MET A 1 12.84 25.72 15.48
C MET A 1 11.83 24.62 15.79
N HIS A 2 10.55 24.95 15.92
CA HIS A 2 9.52 23.92 16.07
C HIS A 2 9.30 23.28 14.69
N PRO A 3 9.20 21.94 14.57
CA PRO A 3 8.75 21.34 13.33
C PRO A 3 7.33 21.82 13.04
N GLN A 4 7.09 22.37 11.87
CA GLN A 4 5.74 22.68 11.40
C GLN A 4 4.95 21.36 11.40
N ARG A 5 3.86 21.33 12.16
CA ARG A 5 2.89 20.23 12.05
C ARG A 5 2.34 20.24 10.63
N SER A 6 2.56 19.17 9.88
CA SER A 6 1.93 18.98 8.59
C SER A 6 0.41 19.00 8.79
N ALA A 7 -0.31 19.66 7.88
CA ALA A 7 -1.76 19.66 7.93
C ALA A 7 -2.28 18.22 7.88
N ASN A 8 -2.99 17.82 8.95
CA ASN A 8 -3.62 16.51 9.02
C ASN A 8 -4.70 16.42 7.92
N PRO A 9 -4.68 15.39 7.05
CA PRO A 9 -5.75 15.19 6.06
C PRO A 9 -7.16 15.19 6.66
N ILE A 10 -7.33 14.86 7.95
CA ILE A 10 -8.61 14.93 8.66
C ILE A 10 -9.07 16.40 8.82
N ASP A 11 -8.15 17.33 9.01
CA ASP A 11 -8.50 18.76 9.16
C ASP A 11 -9.07 19.37 7.87
N ALA A 12 -8.77 18.78 6.71
CA ALA A 12 -9.38 19.16 5.44
C ALA A 12 -10.83 18.65 5.28
N ILE A 13 -11.27 17.75 6.19
CA ILE A 13 -12.62 17.20 6.25
C ILE A 13 -13.32 17.93 7.39
N ALA A 14 -14.21 18.86 7.09
CA ALA A 14 -14.90 19.68 8.11
C ALA A 14 -15.48 18.80 9.23
N PRO A 15 -15.14 19.05 10.51
CA PRO A 15 -15.43 18.17 11.63
C PRO A 15 -16.93 17.88 11.86
N ASP A 16 -17.82 18.76 11.39
CA ASP A 16 -19.28 18.64 11.59
C ASP A 16 -19.96 17.58 10.69
N LYS A 17 -19.23 16.94 9.78
CA LYS A 17 -19.80 16.01 8.78
C LYS A 17 -19.39 14.55 8.96
N ILE A 18 -18.57 14.23 9.98
CA ILE A 18 -18.07 12.88 10.20
C ILE A 18 -18.74 12.29 11.45
N ARG A 19 -19.38 11.13 11.32
CA ARG A 19 -19.97 10.38 12.43
C ARG A 19 -19.26 9.04 12.57
N PRO A 20 -18.70 8.71 13.75
CA PRO A 20 -18.11 7.40 14.00
C PRO A 20 -19.20 6.32 14.02
N ARG A 21 -18.87 5.14 13.53
CA ARG A 21 -19.77 3.98 13.50
C ARG A 21 -19.23 2.90 14.44
N ASN A 22 -19.97 2.64 15.53
CA ASN A 22 -19.66 1.53 16.44
C ASN A 22 -20.17 0.22 15.84
N MET A 23 -19.28 -0.70 15.54
CA MET A 23 -19.62 -2.09 15.20
C MET A 23 -19.22 -3.02 16.35
N LEU A 24 -20.14 -3.87 16.80
CA LEU A 24 -19.94 -4.83 17.88
C LEU A 24 -19.30 -6.12 17.37
N PRO A 25 -18.47 -6.81 18.19
CA PRO A 25 -17.75 -8.02 17.78
C PRO A 25 -18.63 -9.27 17.83
N ASN A 26 -18.45 -10.16 16.87
CA ASN A 26 -19.04 -11.48 16.81
C ASN A 26 -18.12 -12.51 17.48
N ARG A 27 -18.62 -13.21 18.51
CA ARG A 27 -17.93 -14.26 19.28
C ARG A 27 -18.35 -15.66 18.83
N GLY A 28 -17.39 -16.56 18.69
CA GLY A 28 -17.66 -18.02 18.67
C GLY A 28 -16.48 -18.84 18.18
N ARG A 29 -15.84 -19.49 18.96
CA ARG A 29 -15.76 -20.80 19.68
C ARG A 29 -15.12 -21.96 18.88
N HIS A 30 -14.01 -22.44 19.40
CA HIS A 30 -13.54 -23.76 19.91
C HIS A 30 -12.94 -24.85 18.97
N PHE A 31 -11.70 -25.22 19.36
CA PHE A 31 -11.02 -26.51 19.61
C PHE A 31 -10.88 -27.59 18.52
N LEU A 32 -9.67 -28.08 18.26
CA LEU A 32 -9.10 -29.36 18.75
C LEU A 32 -7.60 -29.57 18.38
N ARG A 33 -6.86 -30.11 19.34
CA ARG A 33 -5.45 -30.53 19.24
C ARG A 33 -5.36 -31.94 18.63
N GLN A 34 -4.30 -32.22 17.87
CA GLN A 34 -3.69 -33.58 17.83
C GLN A 34 -2.19 -33.50 17.61
N THR A 35 -1.50 -34.17 18.49
CA THR A 35 -0.07 -34.47 18.56
C THR A 35 0.24 -35.78 17.82
N LEU A 36 1.37 -35.86 17.07
CA LEU A 36 2.00 -37.14 16.76
C LEU A 36 3.52 -37.02 16.59
N LEU A 37 4.19 -38.05 17.05
CA LEU A 37 5.58 -38.26 17.42
C LEU A 37 6.50 -38.54 16.20
N ALA A 38 7.76 -38.16 16.33
CA ALA A 38 8.85 -38.28 15.36
C ALA A 38 9.55 -39.66 15.42
N THR A 39 10.12 -40.10 14.32
CA THR A 39 11.21 -41.08 14.25
C THR A 39 12.37 -40.53 13.40
N LEU A 40 13.55 -40.49 14.03
CA LEU A 40 14.84 -40.17 13.42
C LEU A 40 15.32 -41.27 12.50
N LEU A 41 15.71 -40.91 11.25
CA LEU A 41 16.66 -41.66 10.46
C LEU A 41 17.66 -40.67 9.85
N GLY A 42 18.92 -40.79 10.28
CA GLY A 42 20.03 -39.98 9.84
C GLY A 42 20.42 -40.30 8.39
N VAL A 43 20.35 -39.30 7.54
CA VAL A 43 20.98 -39.24 6.22
C VAL A 43 21.92 -38.05 6.25
N ALA A 44 23.21 -38.28 6.01
CA ALA A 44 24.19 -37.22 5.83
C ALA A 44 23.79 -36.39 4.62
N SER A 45 23.09 -35.29 4.84
CA SER A 45 22.72 -34.32 3.82
C SER A 45 23.93 -33.44 3.54
N ALA A 46 24.44 -33.47 2.31
CA ALA A 46 25.18 -32.32 1.77
C ALA A 46 24.30 -31.08 2.00
N ALA A 47 24.77 -30.17 2.83
CA ALA A 47 24.06 -28.92 3.06
C ALA A 47 23.88 -28.24 1.68
N PRO A 48 22.64 -27.92 1.26
CA PRO A 48 22.46 -27.11 0.07
C PRO A 48 23.19 -25.78 0.31
N LEU A 49 23.93 -25.33 -0.69
CA LEU A 49 24.51 -23.99 -0.70
C LEU A 49 23.30 -23.03 -0.58
N MET A 50 23.01 -22.58 0.64
CA MET A 50 21.93 -21.62 0.87
C MET A 50 22.32 -20.35 0.17
N ALA A 51 21.57 -19.97 -0.86
CA ALA A 51 21.73 -18.68 -1.49
C ALA A 51 21.61 -17.59 -0.40
N ALA A 52 22.51 -16.60 -0.46
CA ALA A 52 22.46 -15.50 0.51
C ALA A 52 21.06 -14.86 0.51
N PRO A 53 20.48 -14.59 1.68
CA PRO A 53 19.17 -13.97 1.77
C PRO A 53 19.20 -12.59 1.11
N LEU A 54 18.06 -12.19 0.54
CA LEU A 54 17.89 -10.83 0.02
C LEU A 54 18.05 -9.86 1.20
N GLN A 55 18.97 -8.90 1.04
CA GLN A 55 19.15 -7.80 2.01
C GLN A 55 18.56 -6.53 1.40
N LEU A 56 17.53 -6.00 2.01
CA LEU A 56 16.93 -4.74 1.63
C LEU A 56 17.35 -3.66 2.62
N PRO A 57 17.56 -2.41 2.16
CA PRO A 57 17.91 -1.33 3.08
C PRO A 57 16.77 -1.00 4.04
N ALA A 58 17.13 -0.39 5.15
CA ALA A 58 16.18 0.15 6.12
C ALA A 58 15.22 1.14 5.46
N LEU A 59 13.98 1.22 5.97
CA LEU A 59 12.99 2.21 5.47
C LEU A 59 13.32 3.63 5.91
N VAL A 60 13.89 3.77 7.09
CA VAL A 60 14.22 5.07 7.71
C VAL A 60 15.67 5.07 8.13
N GLU A 61 16.41 6.11 7.74
CA GLU A 61 17.81 6.31 8.12
C GLU A 61 18.05 7.78 8.49
N PRO A 62 18.54 8.07 9.71
CA PRO A 62 18.80 7.12 10.81
C PRO A 62 17.52 6.47 11.33
N ALA A 63 17.64 5.24 11.87
CA ALA A 63 16.50 4.52 12.41
C ALA A 63 15.76 5.33 13.47
N SER A 64 14.43 5.32 13.41
CA SER A 64 13.53 5.94 14.38
C SER A 64 12.91 4.88 15.30
N GLN A 65 12.15 5.33 16.31
CA GLN A 65 11.29 4.46 17.14
C GLN A 65 9.80 4.71 16.86
N GLU A 66 9.50 5.42 15.77
CA GLU A 66 8.13 5.72 15.38
C GLU A 66 7.46 4.50 14.80
N HIS A 67 6.19 4.28 15.17
CA HIS A 67 5.37 3.19 14.67
C HIS A 67 3.95 3.69 14.45
N HIS A 68 3.54 3.68 13.19
CA HIS A 68 2.25 4.19 12.73
C HIS A 68 1.38 3.04 12.21
N VAL A 69 0.78 2.26 13.13
CA VAL A 69 -0.06 1.11 12.76
C VAL A 69 -1.17 1.53 11.79
N GLY A 70 -1.31 0.78 10.70
CA GLY A 70 -2.29 1.08 9.65
C GLY A 70 -1.82 2.04 8.58
N LYS A 71 -0.67 2.70 8.73
CA LYS A 71 -0.07 3.52 7.66
C LYS A 71 0.51 2.64 6.55
N VAL A 72 0.30 2.99 5.29
CA VAL A 72 1.08 2.45 4.18
C VAL A 72 2.48 3.07 4.25
N ILE A 73 3.46 2.28 4.68
CA ILE A 73 4.83 2.73 4.94
C ILE A 73 5.79 2.44 3.80
N PHE A 74 5.40 1.58 2.88
CA PHE A 74 6.17 1.23 1.70
C PHE A 74 5.26 0.67 0.62
N VAL A 75 5.70 0.72 -0.63
CA VAL A 75 5.03 0.10 -1.76
C VAL A 75 6.05 -0.63 -2.64
N GLU A 76 5.62 -1.73 -3.26
CA GLU A 76 6.48 -2.53 -4.12
C GLU A 76 5.78 -2.89 -5.43
N LEU A 77 6.46 -2.62 -6.54
CA LEU A 77 6.00 -3.03 -7.85
C LEU A 77 6.42 -4.48 -8.13
N VAL A 78 5.45 -5.33 -8.36
CA VAL A 78 5.68 -6.67 -8.91
C VAL A 78 5.59 -6.60 -10.43
N THR A 79 6.70 -6.79 -11.13
CA THR A 79 6.78 -6.60 -12.59
C THR A 79 7.60 -7.68 -13.28
N PRO A 80 7.25 -8.06 -14.54
CA PRO A 80 8.09 -8.96 -15.33
C PRO A 80 9.27 -8.26 -16.01
N ASP A 81 9.34 -6.93 -15.99
CA ASP A 81 10.39 -6.15 -16.66
C ASP A 81 10.84 -4.96 -15.82
N LEU A 82 11.92 -5.18 -15.04
CA LEU A 82 12.53 -4.14 -14.23
C LEU A 82 13.14 -3.01 -15.07
N ALA A 83 13.67 -3.30 -16.25
CA ALA A 83 14.31 -2.29 -17.08
C ALA A 83 13.26 -1.31 -17.63
N ALA A 84 12.15 -1.82 -18.15
CA ALA A 84 11.02 -1.00 -18.59
C ALA A 84 10.43 -0.18 -17.44
N ALA A 85 10.24 -0.78 -16.26
CA ALA A 85 9.73 -0.08 -15.08
C ALA A 85 10.68 1.05 -14.64
N LYS A 86 11.99 0.81 -14.53
CA LYS A 86 12.98 1.83 -14.17
C LYS A 86 12.99 2.98 -15.17
N HIS A 87 12.94 2.67 -16.47
CA HIS A 87 12.86 3.70 -17.52
C HIS A 87 11.60 4.57 -17.37
N PHE A 88 10.45 3.93 -17.17
CA PHE A 88 9.16 4.61 -17.05
C PHE A 88 9.09 5.49 -15.80
N TYR A 89 9.31 4.94 -14.60
CA TYR A 89 9.17 5.70 -13.34
C TYR A 89 10.30 6.71 -13.15
N GLY A 90 11.52 6.41 -13.62
CA GLY A 90 12.61 7.38 -13.68
C GLY A 90 12.30 8.55 -14.60
N GLY A 91 11.79 8.26 -15.80
CA GLY A 91 11.32 9.28 -16.73
C GLY A 91 10.13 10.08 -16.19
N LEU A 92 9.19 9.44 -15.50
CA LEU A 92 7.95 10.07 -15.04
C LEU A 92 8.17 10.97 -13.83
N PHE A 93 8.80 10.44 -12.77
CA PHE A 93 8.93 11.10 -11.47
C PHE A 93 10.36 11.56 -11.13
N GLY A 94 11.36 11.19 -11.95
CA GLY A 94 12.75 11.47 -11.63
C GLY A 94 13.35 10.49 -10.61
N TRP A 95 12.71 9.35 -10.38
CA TRP A 95 13.26 8.34 -9.46
C TRP A 95 14.58 7.79 -9.96
N THR A 96 15.51 7.57 -9.04
CA THR A 96 16.77 6.88 -9.26
C THR A 96 16.69 5.46 -8.71
N PHE A 97 17.52 4.53 -9.23
CA PHE A 97 17.39 3.11 -8.88
C PHE A 97 18.72 2.52 -8.46
N ARG A 98 18.69 1.69 -7.42
CA ARG A 98 19.78 0.86 -6.97
C ARG A 98 19.40 -0.61 -7.14
N ASP A 99 20.12 -1.34 -7.97
CA ASP A 99 19.87 -2.76 -8.19
C ASP A 99 20.42 -3.59 -7.02
N ILE A 100 19.64 -4.58 -6.59
CA ILE A 100 19.96 -5.51 -5.52
C ILE A 100 19.64 -6.91 -6.04
N SER A 101 20.61 -7.81 -6.00
CA SER A 101 20.42 -9.20 -6.46
C SER A 101 20.89 -10.15 -5.37
N ALA A 102 20.03 -11.08 -4.97
CA ALA A 102 20.39 -12.14 -4.03
C ALA A 102 19.50 -13.37 -4.26
N GLY A 103 20.10 -14.55 -4.21
CA GLY A 103 19.35 -15.80 -4.25
C GLY A 103 18.53 -16.03 -5.53
N GLY A 104 18.89 -15.39 -6.64
CA GLY A 104 18.11 -15.44 -7.89
C GLY A 104 16.93 -14.47 -7.93
N THR A 105 16.74 -13.63 -6.92
CA THR A 105 15.78 -12.53 -6.93
C THR A 105 16.45 -11.28 -7.46
N GLU A 106 15.84 -10.66 -8.47
CA GLU A 106 16.21 -9.35 -8.98
C GLU A 106 15.27 -8.31 -8.39
N TYR A 107 15.85 -7.29 -7.77
CA TYR A 107 15.16 -6.21 -7.09
C TYR A 107 15.81 -4.88 -7.43
N ALA A 108 15.03 -3.81 -7.45
CA ALA A 108 15.55 -2.46 -7.53
C ALA A 108 14.88 -1.59 -6.47
N GLU A 109 15.67 -0.87 -5.69
CA GLU A 109 15.15 0.17 -4.80
C GLU A 109 15.08 1.48 -5.56
N ALA A 110 13.90 2.08 -5.57
CA ALA A 110 13.66 3.41 -6.12
C ALA A 110 13.82 4.46 -5.03
N SER A 111 14.50 5.55 -5.35
CA SER A 111 14.71 6.71 -4.46
C SER A 111 14.39 8.01 -5.17
N LEU A 112 13.86 8.98 -4.42
CA LEU A 112 13.68 10.37 -4.85
C LEU A 112 14.47 11.25 -3.88
N ASP A 113 15.38 12.07 -4.39
CA ASP A 113 16.28 12.92 -3.60
C ASP A 113 17.02 12.15 -2.48
N GLY A 114 17.42 10.91 -2.79
CA GLY A 114 18.14 10.04 -1.87
C GLY A 114 17.26 9.34 -0.81
N ARG A 115 15.96 9.59 -0.77
CA ARG A 115 15.02 8.89 0.13
C ARG A 115 14.37 7.72 -0.59
N PRO A 116 14.31 6.52 0.02
CA PRO A 116 13.60 5.38 -0.56
C PRO A 116 12.10 5.72 -0.74
N VAL A 117 11.57 5.46 -1.94
CA VAL A 117 10.15 5.70 -2.26
C VAL A 117 9.42 4.43 -2.65
N ALA A 118 10.11 3.44 -3.20
CA ALA A 118 9.48 2.19 -3.63
C ALA A 118 10.50 1.05 -3.80
N GLY A 119 9.99 -0.18 -3.81
CA GLY A 119 10.69 -1.35 -4.32
C GLY A 119 10.14 -1.78 -5.67
N LEU A 120 10.97 -2.41 -6.48
CA LEU A 120 10.57 -3.08 -7.72
C LEU A 120 11.13 -4.50 -7.68
N ILE A 121 10.27 -5.50 -7.72
CA ILE A 121 10.68 -6.91 -7.74
C ILE A 121 10.36 -7.57 -9.07
N HIS A 122 11.33 -8.29 -9.62
CA HIS A 122 11.12 -9.09 -10.81
C HIS A 122 10.37 -10.38 -10.47
N LYS A 123 9.24 -10.59 -11.13
CA LYS A 123 8.48 -11.83 -11.09
C LYS A 123 8.03 -12.22 -12.49
N ASN A 124 8.50 -13.36 -12.96
CA ASN A 124 7.96 -13.96 -14.17
C ASN A 124 6.48 -14.33 -13.94
N VAL A 125 5.63 -13.95 -14.87
CA VAL A 125 4.25 -14.41 -14.92
C VAL A 125 4.21 -15.64 -15.83
N PRO A 126 3.90 -16.85 -15.30
CA PRO A 126 3.80 -18.04 -16.13
C PRO A 126 2.73 -17.87 -17.22
N PRO A 127 2.92 -18.44 -18.41
CA PRO A 127 1.90 -18.44 -19.46
C PRO A 127 0.58 -19.02 -18.94
N GLY A 128 -0.52 -18.29 -19.11
CA GLY A 128 -1.86 -18.71 -18.67
C GLY A 128 -2.26 -18.26 -17.27
N GLU A 129 -1.38 -17.67 -16.47
CA GLU A 129 -1.77 -16.98 -15.24
C GLU A 129 -2.14 -15.52 -15.55
N HIS A 130 -3.35 -15.12 -15.16
CA HIS A 130 -3.83 -13.73 -15.32
C HIS A 130 -3.33 -12.79 -14.21
N ARG A 131 -2.12 -13.01 -13.73
CA ARG A 131 -1.49 -12.10 -12.76
C ARG A 131 -0.97 -10.89 -13.51
N GLN A 132 -1.61 -9.75 -13.30
CA GLN A 132 -1.13 -8.48 -13.85
C GLN A 132 -0.07 -7.86 -12.94
N PRO A 133 0.91 -7.14 -13.50
CA PRO A 133 1.79 -6.28 -12.72
C PRO A 133 0.97 -5.38 -11.81
N SER A 134 1.42 -5.20 -10.58
CA SER A 134 0.67 -4.42 -9.58
C SER A 134 1.58 -3.83 -8.53
N TRP A 135 1.12 -2.74 -7.95
CA TRP A 135 1.71 -2.15 -6.76
C TRP A 135 1.13 -2.79 -5.51
N LEU A 136 2.01 -3.36 -4.68
CA LEU A 136 1.68 -3.96 -3.40
C LEU A 136 1.90 -2.94 -2.28
N SER A 137 0.88 -2.67 -1.49
CA SER A 137 0.95 -1.78 -0.32
C SER A 137 1.44 -2.56 0.89
N PHE A 138 2.46 -2.05 1.58
CA PHE A 138 2.95 -2.55 2.87
C PHE A 138 2.40 -1.67 3.98
N ILE A 139 1.52 -2.23 4.79
CA ILE A 139 0.83 -1.54 5.87
C ILE A 139 1.52 -1.86 7.19
N ALA A 140 1.84 -0.84 7.96
CA ALA A 140 2.56 -0.97 9.23
C ALA A 140 1.77 -1.77 10.26
N VAL A 141 2.46 -2.70 10.92
CA VAL A 141 2.00 -3.44 12.09
C VAL A 141 3.11 -3.54 13.12
N ARG A 142 2.76 -3.72 14.39
CA ARG A 142 3.75 -3.96 15.45
C ARG A 142 4.27 -5.41 15.44
N ASP A 143 3.43 -6.36 15.06
CA ASP A 143 3.72 -7.80 15.08
C ASP A 143 3.01 -8.50 13.91
N VAL A 144 3.81 -9.01 12.97
CA VAL A 144 3.31 -9.66 11.75
C VAL A 144 2.64 -11.00 12.05
N ASP A 145 3.12 -11.75 13.06
CA ASP A 145 2.53 -13.04 13.41
C ASP A 145 1.17 -12.84 14.10
N ALA A 146 1.04 -11.82 14.94
CA ALA A 146 -0.24 -11.41 15.52
C ALA A 146 -1.21 -10.92 14.43
N ALA A 147 -0.74 -10.07 13.50
CA ALA A 147 -1.53 -9.61 12.35
C ALA A 147 -2.02 -10.78 11.48
N LYS A 148 -1.14 -11.75 11.18
CA LYS A 148 -1.53 -12.98 10.47
C LYS A 148 -2.66 -13.73 11.18
N LYS A 149 -2.55 -13.89 12.51
CA LYS A 149 -3.57 -14.59 13.28
C LYS A 149 -4.93 -13.89 13.19
N ILE A 150 -4.95 -12.57 13.31
CA ILE A 150 -6.17 -11.76 13.19
C ILE A 150 -6.72 -11.86 11.76
N ALA A 151 -5.88 -11.66 10.74
CA ALA A 151 -6.28 -11.71 9.34
C ALA A 151 -6.96 -13.06 8.99
N LEU A 152 -6.36 -14.17 9.39
CA LEU A 152 -6.93 -15.50 9.19
C LEU A 152 -8.27 -15.70 9.91
N GLN A 153 -8.41 -15.19 11.14
CA GLN A 153 -9.66 -15.24 11.91
C GLN A 153 -10.78 -14.44 11.24
N GLN A 154 -10.42 -13.40 10.49
CA GLN A 154 -11.33 -12.53 9.74
C GLN A 154 -11.55 -13.00 8.28
N GLY A 155 -11.00 -14.17 7.88
CA GLY A 155 -11.26 -14.80 6.58
C GLY A 155 -10.27 -14.44 5.47
N ALA A 156 -9.17 -13.77 5.77
CA ALA A 156 -8.09 -13.53 4.81
C ALA A 156 -7.36 -14.83 4.45
N LYS A 157 -6.66 -14.81 3.31
CA LYS A 157 -5.77 -15.88 2.86
C LYS A 157 -4.32 -15.43 2.94
N VAL A 158 -3.43 -16.30 3.43
CA VAL A 158 -1.99 -16.06 3.36
C VAL A 158 -1.51 -16.35 1.95
N LEU A 159 -0.90 -15.38 1.31
CA LEU A 159 -0.27 -15.52 -0.01
C LEU A 159 1.25 -15.70 0.13
N PHE A 160 1.83 -15.04 1.14
CA PHE A 160 3.24 -15.19 1.49
C PHE A 160 3.39 -15.24 3.02
N GLU A 161 4.00 -16.30 3.52
CA GLU A 161 4.15 -16.54 4.96
C GLU A 161 5.06 -15.49 5.63
N PRO A 162 4.83 -15.19 6.92
CA PRO A 162 5.69 -14.30 7.68
C PRO A 162 7.17 -14.69 7.59
N HIS A 163 7.99 -13.77 7.10
CA HIS A 163 9.44 -13.95 7.01
C HIS A 163 10.16 -12.64 7.34
N SER A 164 11.43 -12.75 7.70
CA SER A 164 12.25 -11.60 8.05
C SER A 164 13.24 -11.31 6.93
N ILE A 165 13.35 -10.04 6.56
CA ILE A 165 14.35 -9.52 5.64
C ILE A 165 15.32 -8.67 6.47
N PRO A 166 16.63 -8.98 6.45
CA PRO A 166 17.62 -8.20 7.18
C PRO A 166 17.50 -6.70 6.86
N ASP A 167 17.63 -5.86 7.88
CA ASP A 167 17.55 -4.40 7.86
C ASP A 167 16.18 -3.82 7.46
N ARG A 168 15.30 -4.58 6.77
CA ARG A 168 13.95 -4.16 6.41
C ARG A 168 12.93 -4.43 7.52
N GLY A 169 12.94 -5.63 8.08
CA GLY A 169 12.00 -6.04 9.12
C GLY A 169 11.34 -7.39 8.82
N ARG A 170 10.16 -7.61 9.40
CA ARG A 170 9.35 -8.82 9.21
C ARG A 170 8.10 -8.48 8.43
N GLU A 171 7.76 -9.28 7.43
CA GLU A 171 6.63 -9.02 6.53
C GLU A 171 5.85 -10.27 6.19
N ALA A 172 4.61 -10.10 5.70
CA ALA A 172 3.76 -11.14 5.14
C ALA A 172 2.80 -10.54 4.11
N VAL A 173 2.29 -11.37 3.18
CA VAL A 173 1.33 -10.93 2.16
C VAL A 173 0.04 -11.71 2.30
N PHE A 174 -1.08 -11.00 2.22
CA PHE A 174 -2.43 -11.55 2.36
C PHE A 174 -3.33 -11.15 1.19
N ALA A 175 -4.38 -11.93 0.97
CA ALA A 175 -5.57 -11.46 0.29
C ALA A 175 -6.69 -11.30 1.34
N ASP A 176 -7.36 -10.16 1.36
CA ASP A 176 -8.52 -9.93 2.21
C ASP A 176 -9.71 -10.84 1.82
N PRO A 177 -10.80 -10.89 2.58
CA PRO A 177 -11.96 -11.74 2.25
C PRO A 177 -12.60 -11.45 0.90
N GLN A 178 -12.37 -10.27 0.32
CA GLN A 178 -12.89 -9.88 -1.00
C GLN A 178 -11.85 -10.00 -2.11
N GLY A 179 -10.63 -10.45 -1.78
CA GLY A 179 -9.55 -10.76 -2.72
C GLY A 179 -8.55 -9.63 -2.95
N ALA A 180 -8.67 -8.48 -2.28
CA ALA A 180 -7.66 -7.42 -2.37
C ALA A 180 -6.36 -7.86 -1.71
N VAL A 181 -5.25 -7.75 -2.44
CA VAL A 181 -3.92 -8.15 -1.97
C VAL A 181 -3.25 -6.98 -1.27
N PHE A 182 -2.68 -7.24 -0.10
CA PHE A 182 -1.90 -6.29 0.68
C PHE A 182 -0.80 -7.00 1.47
N ALA A 183 0.24 -6.27 1.81
CA ALA A 183 1.29 -6.74 2.71
C ALA A 183 1.20 -6.04 4.05
N VAL A 184 1.71 -6.71 5.09
CA VAL A 184 1.99 -6.07 6.38
C VAL A 184 3.49 -6.08 6.64
N LEU A 185 4.00 -5.06 7.30
CA LEU A 185 5.41 -4.91 7.63
C LEU A 185 5.58 -4.37 9.05
N ALA A 186 6.36 -5.07 9.85
CA ALA A 186 6.95 -4.56 11.07
C ALA A 186 8.39 -4.13 10.76
N SER A 187 8.57 -2.83 10.51
CA SER A 187 9.85 -2.26 10.11
C SER A 187 10.87 -2.37 11.24
N SER A 188 12.11 -2.75 10.90
CA SER A 188 13.23 -2.80 11.86
C SER A 188 13.84 -1.43 12.16
N SER A 189 13.59 -0.43 11.29
CA SER A 189 14.15 0.93 11.41
C SER A 189 13.14 1.97 11.89
N GLY A 190 11.92 1.55 12.24
CA GLY A 190 10.79 2.44 12.45
C GLY A 190 10.06 2.76 11.14
N ASP A 191 8.94 3.44 11.28
CA ASP A 191 8.08 3.82 10.16
C ASP A 191 8.42 5.24 9.67
N PRO A 192 8.25 5.56 8.38
CA PRO A 192 8.40 6.91 7.88
C PRO A 192 7.49 7.89 8.63
N PRO A 193 7.95 9.12 8.94
CA PRO A 193 7.18 10.09 9.72
C PRO A 193 5.90 10.55 8.98
N ASP A 194 4.92 11.03 9.75
CA ASP A 194 3.69 11.63 9.22
C ASP A 194 3.96 13.07 8.73
N VAL A 195 4.46 13.17 7.51
CA VAL A 195 4.69 14.44 6.81
C VAL A 195 3.95 14.47 5.48
N LEU A 196 3.65 15.65 4.99
CA LEU A 196 3.06 15.79 3.66
C LEU A 196 4.07 15.32 2.60
N ALA A 197 3.68 14.33 1.81
CA ALA A 197 4.51 13.81 0.73
C ALA A 197 4.88 14.93 -0.29
N ALA A 198 6.11 14.92 -0.77
CA ALA A 198 6.52 15.82 -1.86
C ALA A 198 5.96 15.33 -3.22
N PRO A 199 5.91 16.20 -4.25
CA PRO A 199 5.62 15.75 -5.61
C PRO A 199 6.57 14.63 -6.04
N GLY A 200 6.00 13.54 -6.56
CA GLY A 200 6.75 12.33 -6.90
C GLY A 200 6.81 11.28 -5.78
N GLU A 201 6.28 11.55 -4.60
CA GLU A 201 6.15 10.60 -3.49
C GLU A 201 4.70 10.10 -3.36
N TRP A 202 4.52 8.95 -2.72
CA TRP A 202 3.20 8.39 -2.43
C TRP A 202 2.48 9.20 -1.35
N ILE A 203 1.22 9.55 -1.61
CA ILE A 203 0.45 10.41 -0.70
C ILE A 203 -0.83 9.77 -0.19
N TRP A 204 -1.41 8.85 -0.94
CA TRP A 204 -2.70 8.25 -0.59
C TRP A 204 -2.81 6.81 -1.06
N SER A 205 -3.66 6.03 -0.39
CA SER A 205 -4.02 4.68 -0.81
C SER A 205 -5.53 4.50 -0.72
N SER A 206 -6.12 3.90 -1.75
CA SER A 206 -7.55 3.61 -1.81
C SER A 206 -7.80 2.13 -2.04
N LEU A 207 -8.59 1.53 -1.19
CA LEU A 207 -9.17 0.22 -1.45
C LEU A 207 -10.42 0.39 -2.33
N MET A 208 -10.41 -0.22 -3.49
CA MET A 208 -11.57 -0.38 -4.35
C MET A 208 -12.15 -1.76 -4.09
N THR A 209 -13.40 -1.86 -3.66
CA THR A 209 -13.96 -3.12 -3.16
C THR A 209 -15.44 -3.28 -3.50
N SER A 210 -15.91 -4.52 -3.56
CA SER A 210 -17.32 -4.82 -3.84
C SER A 210 -18.25 -4.46 -2.68
N ASP A 211 -17.74 -4.49 -1.44
CA ASP A 211 -18.46 -4.10 -0.22
C ASP A 211 -17.54 -3.31 0.72
N PRO A 212 -17.57 -1.98 0.65
CA PRO A 212 -16.74 -1.11 1.49
C PRO A 212 -16.98 -1.27 2.99
N ASP A 213 -18.21 -1.54 3.42
CA ASP A 213 -18.53 -1.68 4.85
C ASP A 213 -17.91 -2.96 5.43
N THR A 214 -18.05 -4.08 4.72
CA THR A 214 -17.42 -5.35 5.13
C THR A 214 -15.89 -5.26 5.08
N ALA A 215 -15.33 -4.61 4.05
CA ALA A 215 -13.90 -4.41 3.95
C ALA A 215 -13.38 -3.51 5.08
N ALA A 216 -14.04 -2.39 5.34
CA ALA A 216 -13.65 -1.49 6.43
C ALA A 216 -13.67 -2.19 7.80
N ALA A 217 -14.66 -3.05 8.08
CA ALA A 217 -14.73 -3.84 9.31
C ALA A 217 -13.54 -4.83 9.44
N PHE A 218 -13.12 -5.45 8.33
CA PHE A 218 -11.93 -6.30 8.29
C PHE A 218 -10.66 -5.50 8.65
N TYR A 219 -10.41 -4.38 7.96
CA TYR A 219 -9.23 -3.56 8.18
C TYR A 219 -9.25 -2.84 9.53
N GLN A 220 -10.44 -2.45 10.02
CA GLN A 220 -10.61 -1.94 11.39
C GLN A 220 -10.15 -2.96 12.44
N THR A 221 -10.56 -4.22 12.28
CA THR A 221 -10.15 -5.29 13.22
C THR A 221 -8.65 -5.57 13.16
N LEU A 222 -8.03 -5.43 11.97
CA LEU A 222 -6.63 -5.75 11.76
C LEU A 222 -5.68 -4.63 12.20
N PHE A 223 -6.06 -3.36 11.98
CA PHE A 223 -5.21 -2.20 12.19
C PHE A 223 -5.72 -1.22 13.23
N ASP A 224 -6.83 -1.55 13.91
CA ASP A 224 -7.49 -0.67 14.89
C ASP A 224 -7.89 0.70 14.31
N TYR A 225 -8.33 0.71 13.03
CA TYR A 225 -8.77 1.94 12.39
C TYR A 225 -10.05 2.49 13.00
N GLU A 226 -10.11 3.80 13.13
CA GLU A 226 -11.37 4.53 13.17
C GLU A 226 -11.92 4.67 11.75
N VAL A 227 -13.22 4.38 11.59
CA VAL A 227 -13.89 4.40 10.30
C VAL A 227 -14.89 5.55 10.25
N PHE A 228 -14.68 6.46 9.30
CA PHE A 228 -15.54 7.63 9.11
C PHE A 228 -16.28 7.51 7.78
N ASP A 229 -17.56 7.84 7.81
CA ASP A 229 -18.38 7.97 6.62
C ASP A 229 -18.18 9.35 6.02
N PHE A 230 -17.62 9.41 4.82
CA PHE A 230 -17.45 10.70 4.14
C PHE A 230 -18.70 10.97 3.30
N PRO A 231 -19.55 11.96 3.68
CA PRO A 231 -20.75 12.29 2.95
C PRO A 231 -20.37 12.69 1.52
N ALA A 232 -20.84 11.90 0.57
CA ALA A 232 -20.75 12.26 -0.83
C ALA A 232 -22.13 12.68 -1.30
N ASP A 233 -22.21 13.72 -2.10
CA ASP A 233 -23.40 14.07 -2.87
C ASP A 233 -23.78 13.00 -3.88
N LYS A 234 -23.04 11.89 -3.91
CA LYS A 234 -23.18 10.77 -4.82
C LYS A 234 -23.47 9.46 -4.06
N PRO A 235 -24.25 8.54 -4.63
CA PRO A 235 -24.69 7.32 -3.95
C PRO A 235 -23.56 6.29 -3.70
N ALA A 236 -22.36 6.52 -4.21
CA ALA A 236 -21.25 5.59 -4.02
C ALA A 236 -20.65 5.72 -2.60
N ARG A 237 -20.59 4.59 -1.89
CA ARG A 237 -20.04 4.50 -0.55
C ARG A 237 -18.56 4.87 -0.55
N HIS A 238 -18.17 5.75 0.38
CA HIS A 238 -16.80 6.19 0.57
C HIS A 238 -16.50 6.29 2.07
N LEU A 239 -15.57 5.49 2.55
CA LEU A 239 -15.16 5.43 3.95
C LEU A 239 -13.71 5.88 4.07
N ILE A 240 -13.41 6.66 5.10
CA ILE A 240 -12.04 7.01 5.49
C ILE A 240 -11.62 6.07 6.62
N LEU A 241 -10.44 5.49 6.49
CA LEU A 241 -9.78 4.68 7.49
C LEU A 241 -8.69 5.52 8.15
N ALA A 242 -8.75 5.72 9.45
CA ALA A 242 -7.84 6.60 10.19
C ALA A 242 -7.22 5.89 11.39
N SER A 243 -6.00 6.27 11.75
CA SER A 243 -5.31 5.88 12.99
C SER A 243 -4.38 7.00 13.44
N ASP A 244 -4.14 7.11 14.75
CA ASP A 244 -3.27 8.14 15.34
C ASP A 244 -3.66 9.57 14.89
N ASP A 245 -4.95 9.88 14.81
CA ASP A 245 -5.50 11.15 14.33
C ASP A 245 -5.19 11.50 12.85
N TYR A 246 -4.69 10.53 12.06
CA TYR A 246 -4.42 10.70 10.63
C TYR A 246 -5.35 9.84 9.78
N ALA A 247 -5.84 10.40 8.68
CA ALA A 247 -6.44 9.62 7.61
C ALA A 247 -5.34 8.81 6.91
N ARG A 248 -5.49 7.48 6.91
CA ARG A 248 -4.48 6.55 6.36
C ARG A 248 -4.83 6.06 4.96
N ALA A 249 -6.12 5.83 4.72
CA ALA A 249 -6.61 5.30 3.46
C ALA A 249 -8.11 5.56 3.29
N SER A 250 -8.64 5.19 2.14
CA SER A 250 -10.09 5.13 1.92
C SER A 250 -10.54 3.75 1.43
N ALA A 251 -11.79 3.38 1.74
CA ALA A 251 -12.46 2.23 1.15
C ALA A 251 -13.65 2.72 0.30
N ASN A 252 -13.65 2.32 -0.96
CA ASN A 252 -14.56 2.81 -1.98
C ASN A 252 -15.25 1.65 -2.70
N ALA A 253 -16.53 1.87 -3.07
CA ALA A 253 -17.22 0.91 -3.91
C ALA A 253 -16.60 0.84 -5.32
N LEU A 254 -16.48 -0.39 -5.84
CA LEU A 254 -16.11 -0.59 -7.23
C LEU A 254 -17.12 0.09 -8.16
N PRO A 255 -16.66 0.66 -9.30
CA PRO A 255 -17.56 1.27 -10.26
C PRO A 255 -18.57 0.27 -10.81
N ALA A 256 -19.86 0.59 -10.75
CA ALA A 256 -20.94 -0.28 -11.20
C ALA A 256 -20.87 -0.62 -12.71
N ASN A 257 -20.23 0.22 -13.50
CA ASN A 257 -20.02 0.03 -14.95
C ASN A 257 -18.84 -0.90 -15.30
N ARG A 258 -18.17 -1.49 -14.30
CA ARG A 258 -17.06 -2.45 -14.46
C ARG A 258 -17.38 -3.78 -13.76
N PRO A 259 -18.30 -4.61 -14.28
CA PRO A 259 -18.79 -5.80 -13.58
C PRO A 259 -17.73 -6.88 -13.31
N ASN A 260 -16.60 -6.83 -14.02
CA ASN A 260 -15.46 -7.76 -13.85
C ASN A 260 -14.33 -7.16 -13.02
N ALA A 261 -14.52 -6.00 -12.38
CA ALA A 261 -13.52 -5.43 -11.51
C ALA A 261 -13.43 -6.25 -10.21
N HIS A 262 -12.22 -6.55 -9.79
CA HIS A 262 -11.94 -7.24 -8.53
C HIS A 262 -11.49 -6.24 -7.47
N SER A 263 -11.70 -6.57 -6.20
CA SER A 263 -11.21 -5.75 -5.09
C SER A 263 -9.70 -5.63 -5.14
N HIS A 264 -9.18 -4.40 -5.01
CA HIS A 264 -7.75 -4.09 -5.13
C HIS A 264 -7.40 -2.77 -4.47
N TRP A 265 -6.14 -2.62 -4.09
CA TRP A 265 -5.57 -1.36 -3.64
C TRP A 265 -5.03 -0.55 -4.83
N ILE A 266 -5.22 0.77 -4.78
CA ILE A 266 -4.57 1.75 -5.66
C ILE A 266 -3.80 2.73 -4.80
N ASN A 267 -2.51 2.90 -5.09
CA ASN A 267 -1.66 3.90 -4.46
C ASN A 267 -1.53 5.11 -5.38
N TYR A 268 -1.55 6.31 -4.78
CA TYR A 268 -1.51 7.58 -5.51
C TYR A 268 -0.21 8.31 -5.22
N VAL A 269 0.45 8.76 -6.28
CA VAL A 269 1.62 9.64 -6.20
C VAL A 269 1.14 11.09 -6.23
N ARG A 270 1.67 11.92 -5.34
CA ARG A 270 1.45 13.36 -5.39
C ARG A 270 2.08 13.95 -6.63
N VAL A 271 1.32 14.80 -7.33
CA VAL A 271 1.78 15.52 -8.52
C VAL A 271 1.31 16.97 -8.45
N GLU A 272 2.03 17.86 -9.13
CA GLU A 272 1.65 19.27 -9.25
C GLU A 272 0.55 19.50 -10.29
N ASP A 273 0.50 18.66 -11.33
CA ASP A 273 -0.45 18.78 -12.44
C ASP A 273 -0.77 17.38 -13.00
N ALA A 274 -1.92 16.86 -12.61
CA ALA A 274 -2.35 15.52 -13.00
C ALA A 274 -2.60 15.38 -14.50
N VAL A 275 -2.99 16.49 -15.19
CA VAL A 275 -3.21 16.49 -16.64
C VAL A 275 -1.89 16.36 -17.40
N LYS A 276 -0.89 17.16 -17.03
CA LYS A 276 0.45 17.07 -17.63
C LYS A 276 1.10 15.71 -17.35
N MET A 277 0.94 15.22 -16.12
CA MET A 277 1.52 13.92 -15.76
C MET A 277 0.82 12.77 -16.49
N ALA A 278 -0.49 12.80 -16.67
CA ALA A 278 -1.21 11.80 -17.48
C ALA A 278 -0.74 11.80 -18.94
N ALA A 279 -0.51 12.98 -19.53
CA ALA A 279 0.07 13.09 -20.88
C ALA A 279 1.51 12.53 -20.93
N LYS A 280 2.32 12.78 -19.90
CA LYS A 280 3.69 12.25 -19.78
C LYS A 280 3.69 10.72 -19.64
N VAL A 281 2.74 10.14 -18.89
CA VAL A 281 2.54 8.69 -18.81
C VAL A 281 2.39 8.08 -20.20
N VAL A 282 1.51 8.67 -21.04
CA VAL A 282 1.29 8.18 -22.42
C VAL A 282 2.57 8.30 -23.25
N SER A 283 3.30 9.41 -23.13
CA SER A 283 4.55 9.62 -23.90
C SER A 283 5.66 8.62 -23.51
N LEU A 284 5.60 8.05 -22.31
CA LEU A 284 6.52 7.02 -21.80
C LEU A 284 6.01 5.58 -22.03
N GLY A 285 4.94 5.40 -22.82
CA GLY A 285 4.40 4.09 -23.18
C GLY A 285 3.36 3.54 -22.21
N GLY A 286 2.99 4.28 -21.17
CA GLY A 286 1.88 3.94 -20.30
C GLY A 286 0.52 4.31 -20.89
N ARG A 287 -0.53 4.20 -20.12
CA ARG A 287 -1.90 4.53 -20.57
C ARG A 287 -2.73 5.15 -19.47
N VAL A 288 -3.72 5.97 -19.85
CA VAL A 288 -4.70 6.52 -18.92
C VAL A 288 -5.86 5.52 -18.79
N LEU A 289 -6.21 5.17 -17.54
CA LEU A 289 -7.33 4.29 -17.20
C LEU A 289 -8.55 5.07 -16.74
N VAL A 290 -8.33 6.20 -16.05
CA VAL A 290 -9.34 7.17 -15.66
C VAL A 290 -8.77 8.55 -15.94
N GLU A 291 -9.45 9.30 -16.80
CA GLU A 291 -9.04 10.65 -17.20
C GLU A 291 -8.96 11.60 -15.99
N PRO A 292 -8.05 12.58 -16.03
CA PRO A 292 -7.95 13.59 -14.99
C PRO A 292 -9.29 14.29 -14.76
N HIS A 293 -9.75 14.29 -13.50
CA HIS A 293 -10.99 14.95 -13.09
C HIS A 293 -10.85 15.47 -11.66
N VAL A 294 -11.67 16.44 -11.30
CA VAL A 294 -11.71 16.97 -9.92
C VAL A 294 -12.29 15.91 -9.01
N ASP A 295 -11.59 15.59 -7.95
CA ASP A 295 -12.03 14.66 -6.92
C ASP A 295 -12.96 15.32 -5.89
N ARG A 296 -13.32 14.58 -4.85
CA ARG A 296 -14.20 15.03 -3.76
C ARG A 296 -13.55 16.06 -2.85
N HIS A 297 -12.22 16.11 -2.83
CA HIS A 297 -11.41 16.98 -1.98
C HIS A 297 -10.96 18.26 -2.71
N GLY A 298 -11.36 18.40 -3.98
CA GLY A 298 -11.09 19.59 -4.80
C GLY A 298 -9.77 19.57 -5.55
N GLY A 299 -8.94 18.55 -5.37
CA GLY A 299 -7.76 18.29 -6.21
C GLY A 299 -8.14 17.55 -7.48
N LYS A 300 -7.24 17.48 -8.47
CA LYS A 300 -7.43 16.59 -9.60
C LYS A 300 -6.80 15.23 -9.35
N VAL A 301 -7.51 14.20 -9.78
CA VAL A 301 -7.08 12.82 -9.71
C VAL A 301 -7.17 12.16 -11.07
N ALA A 302 -6.20 11.30 -11.38
CA ALA A 302 -6.24 10.40 -12.52
C ALA A 302 -5.80 9.00 -12.10
N VAL A 303 -6.22 7.96 -12.82
CA VAL A 303 -5.67 6.62 -12.68
C VAL A 303 -5.02 6.23 -13.99
N VAL A 304 -3.80 5.77 -13.91
CA VAL A 304 -2.96 5.44 -15.05
C VAL A 304 -2.35 4.04 -14.87
N ALA A 305 -1.76 3.51 -15.92
CA ALA A 305 -0.98 2.28 -15.83
C ALA A 305 0.38 2.47 -16.50
N ASP A 306 1.39 1.80 -15.98
CA ASP A 306 2.70 1.72 -16.59
C ASP A 306 2.68 0.89 -17.90
N PRO A 307 3.78 0.79 -18.66
CA PRO A 307 3.82 0.00 -19.90
C PRO A 307 3.50 -1.48 -19.71
N MET A 308 3.75 -2.05 -18.53
CA MET A 308 3.45 -3.44 -18.21
C MET A 308 2.02 -3.64 -17.70
N GLY A 309 1.30 -2.55 -17.43
CA GLY A 309 -0.10 -2.54 -17.04
C GLY A 309 -0.36 -2.36 -15.55
N ALA A 310 0.67 -2.11 -14.71
CA ALA A 310 0.49 -1.85 -13.29
C ALA A 310 -0.26 -0.53 -13.06
N PRO A 311 -1.45 -0.54 -12.42
CA PRO A 311 -2.22 0.66 -12.19
C PRO A 311 -1.70 1.44 -10.98
N PHE A 312 -1.74 2.77 -11.07
CA PHE A 312 -1.50 3.70 -9.97
C PHE A 312 -2.24 5.03 -10.19
N GLY A 313 -2.39 5.79 -9.11
CA GLY A 313 -3.06 7.09 -9.15
C GLY A 313 -2.07 8.24 -9.26
N LEU A 314 -2.52 9.34 -9.88
CA LEU A 314 -1.90 10.66 -9.85
C LEU A 314 -2.85 11.57 -9.07
N LEU A 315 -2.37 12.29 -8.06
CA LEU A 315 -3.20 13.13 -7.21
C LEU A 315 -2.58 14.51 -7.01
N GLU A 316 -3.28 15.55 -7.44
CA GLU A 316 -3.01 16.92 -7.01
C GLU A 316 -3.52 17.08 -5.58
N TRP A 317 -2.61 17.25 -4.62
CA TRP A 317 -2.99 17.52 -3.25
C TRP A 317 -3.04 19.03 -3.04
N PRO A 318 -4.18 19.61 -2.64
CA PRO A 318 -4.27 21.06 -2.45
C PRO A 318 -3.33 21.50 -1.32
N ASP A 319 -2.52 22.52 -1.59
CA ASP A 319 -1.75 23.19 -0.55
C ASP A 319 -2.72 23.96 0.35
N THR A 320 -2.77 23.62 1.62
CA THR A 320 -3.63 24.27 2.61
C THR A 320 -3.26 25.75 2.87
N GLU A 321 -2.07 26.20 2.42
CA GLU A 321 -1.60 27.56 2.62
C GLU A 321 -2.20 28.62 1.68
N SER A 322 -2.91 28.23 0.62
CA SER A 322 -3.39 29.21 -0.39
C SER A 322 -4.74 29.88 -0.06
N LYS A 323 -5.37 29.59 1.08
CA LYS A 323 -6.70 30.16 1.43
C LYS A 323 -6.70 31.29 2.46
N GLU A 324 -5.55 31.69 3.04
CA GLU A 324 -5.50 32.75 4.06
C GLU A 324 -5.13 34.16 3.55
N VAL A 325 -4.97 34.40 2.27
CA VAL A 325 -4.53 35.73 1.75
C VAL A 325 -5.65 36.52 1.04
N ASN A 326 -6.91 36.20 1.23
CA ASN A 326 -7.98 37.10 0.77
C ASN A 326 -9.18 37.13 1.74
N LYS A 327 -8.98 37.86 2.84
CA LYS A 327 -10.07 38.51 3.60
C LYS A 327 -9.69 39.95 3.96
#